data_6615b4d0452dca8aacc7133a229c06c5
#
_entry.id   6615b4d0452dca8aacc7133a229c06c5
#
_cell.length_a   1.000
_cell.length_b   1.000
_cell.length_c   1.000
_cell.angle_alpha   90.00
_cell.angle_beta   90.00
_cell.angle_gamma   90.00
#
_symmetry.space_group_name_H-M   'P 1'
#
loop_
_entity.id
_entity.type
_entity.pdbx_description
1 polymer ?
#
loop_
_entity_poly.entity_id
_entity_poly.type
_entity_poly.pdbx_seq_one_letter_code
_entity_poly.pdbx_strand_id
1 'polypeptide(L)'
;MTVNNQSTADDLCERGMELLAGGAAAEAADAFRAAIAADERHVEAHHGLVRALRDAGRLEQAVGAALALTALTPGDPLAHTALSISLQTAGHVPEAETAAARARVLEWKVQLQTPPDQGNLP
;
A
#
# COMPACT_ATOMS: atom_id res chain seq x y z
N MET A 1 6.93 23.07 22.50
CA MET A 1 7.11 22.73 21.07
C MET A 1 6.13 21.64 20.68
N THR A 2 5.32 21.92 19.68
CA THR A 2 4.29 20.96 19.26
C THR A 2 4.87 20.02 18.19
N VAL A 3 4.77 18.73 18.42
CA VAL A 3 5.21 17.75 17.42
C VAL A 3 4.14 17.67 16.34
N ASN A 4 4.55 17.84 15.09
CA ASN A 4 3.67 17.67 13.94
C ASN A 4 3.38 16.19 13.74
N ASN A 5 2.10 15.79 13.76
CA ASN A 5 1.71 14.40 13.55
C ASN A 5 2.18 13.86 12.20
N GLN A 6 2.21 14.70 11.18
CA GLN A 6 2.73 14.33 9.86
C GLN A 6 4.21 13.95 9.94
N SER A 7 5.01 14.76 10.63
CA SER A 7 6.43 14.50 10.81
C SER A 7 6.67 13.21 11.62
N THR A 8 5.86 12.99 12.66
CA THR A 8 5.95 11.77 13.47
C THR A 8 5.59 10.54 12.64
N ALA A 9 4.53 10.64 11.82
CA ALA A 9 4.12 9.55 10.95
C ALA A 9 5.19 9.24 9.91
N ASP A 10 5.80 10.28 9.32
CA ASP A 10 6.89 10.10 8.35
C ASP A 10 8.09 9.39 8.97
N ASP A 11 8.48 9.78 10.19
CA ASP A 11 9.61 9.16 10.90
C ASP A 11 9.33 7.69 11.20
N LEU A 12 8.11 7.39 11.66
CA LEU A 12 7.71 6.02 11.95
C LEU A 12 7.62 5.17 10.69
N CYS A 13 7.13 5.74 9.59
CA CYS A 13 7.09 5.08 8.29
C CYS A 13 8.50 4.75 7.82
N GLU A 14 9.41 5.70 7.91
CA GLU A 14 10.83 5.49 7.56
C GLU A 14 11.44 4.38 8.40
N ARG A 15 11.17 4.37 9.70
CA ARG A 15 11.61 3.30 10.60
C ARG A 15 11.08 1.94 10.15
N GLY A 16 9.80 1.89 9.77
CA GLY A 16 9.19 0.67 9.25
C GLY A 16 9.88 0.18 7.98
N MET A 17 10.22 1.09 7.08
CA MET A 17 10.91 0.75 5.83
C MET A 17 12.31 0.20 6.11
N GLU A 18 13.04 0.77 7.06
CA GLU A 18 14.35 0.27 7.46
C GLU A 18 14.27 -1.13 8.06
N LEU A 19 13.28 -1.37 8.91
CA LEU A 19 13.04 -2.68 9.51
C LEU A 19 12.68 -3.72 8.45
N LEU A 20 11.84 -3.34 7.50
CA LEU A 20 11.43 -4.22 6.41
C LEU A 20 12.62 -4.58 5.53
N ALA A 21 13.45 -3.60 5.19
CA ALA A 21 14.66 -3.83 4.40
C ALA A 21 15.64 -4.74 5.12
N GLY A 22 15.67 -4.70 6.44
CA GLY A 22 16.51 -5.56 7.28
C GLY A 22 15.93 -6.94 7.55
N GLY A 23 14.76 -7.24 7.02
CA GLY A 23 14.13 -8.55 7.21
C GLY A 23 13.29 -8.68 8.47
N ALA A 24 13.12 -7.60 9.25
CA ALA A 24 12.35 -7.61 10.49
C ALA A 24 10.88 -7.23 10.19
N ALA A 25 10.20 -8.09 9.42
CA ALA A 25 8.87 -7.78 8.89
C ALA A 25 7.82 -7.56 9.98
N ALA A 26 7.82 -8.38 11.03
CA ALA A 26 6.86 -8.23 12.12
C ALA A 26 7.04 -6.90 12.85
N GLU A 27 8.28 -6.52 13.12
CA GLU A 27 8.59 -5.24 13.76
C GLU A 27 8.28 -4.07 12.84
N ALA A 28 8.52 -4.25 11.54
CA ALA A 28 8.16 -3.24 10.53
C ALA A 28 6.65 -2.99 10.54
N ALA A 29 5.84 -4.05 10.64
CA ALA A 29 4.38 -3.92 10.70
C ALA A 29 3.97 -3.05 11.90
N ASP A 30 4.61 -3.24 13.05
CA ASP A 30 4.32 -2.45 14.25
C ASP A 30 4.66 -0.96 14.03
N ALA A 31 5.79 -0.69 13.38
CA ALA A 31 6.20 0.69 13.07
C ALA A 31 5.22 1.35 12.08
N PHE A 32 4.78 0.63 11.05
CA PHE A 32 3.80 1.15 10.11
C PHE A 32 2.44 1.40 10.77
N ARG A 33 2.02 0.53 11.68
CA ARG A 33 0.79 0.75 12.45
C ARG A 33 0.88 2.01 13.31
N ALA A 34 2.04 2.24 13.93
CA ALA A 34 2.26 3.45 14.70
C ALA A 34 2.21 4.70 13.82
N ALA A 35 2.77 4.60 12.60
CA ALA A 35 2.70 5.70 11.62
C ALA A 35 1.25 6.02 11.25
N ILE A 36 0.44 4.98 11.00
CA ILE A 36 -0.97 5.14 10.66
C ILE A 36 -1.75 5.73 11.84
N ALA A 37 -1.41 5.34 13.07
CA ALA A 37 -2.05 5.91 14.26
C ALA A 37 -1.75 7.42 14.38
N ALA A 38 -0.55 7.84 13.95
CA ALA A 38 -0.18 9.25 13.97
C ALA A 38 -0.81 10.03 12.82
N ASP A 39 -0.98 9.40 11.66
CA ASP A 39 -1.63 9.99 10.48
C ASP A 39 -2.36 8.88 9.71
N GLU A 40 -3.66 8.80 9.91
CA GLU A 40 -4.50 7.74 9.30
C GLU A 40 -4.52 7.78 7.77
N ARG A 41 -4.16 8.90 7.16
CA ARG A 41 -4.14 9.07 5.72
C ARG A 41 -2.75 8.96 5.12
N HIS A 42 -1.80 8.42 5.86
CA HIS A 42 -0.42 8.25 5.39
C HIS A 42 -0.35 7.05 4.44
N VAL A 43 -0.46 7.30 3.15
CA VAL A 43 -0.57 6.25 2.11
C VAL A 43 0.63 5.31 2.12
N GLU A 44 1.84 5.85 2.22
CA GLU A 44 3.06 5.02 2.22
C GLU A 44 3.09 4.05 3.40
N ALA A 45 2.61 4.48 4.57
CA ALA A 45 2.56 3.61 5.75
C ALA A 45 1.55 2.47 5.53
N HIS A 46 0.41 2.75 4.89
CA HIS A 46 -0.54 1.70 4.55
C HIS A 46 0.06 0.68 3.58
N HIS A 47 0.76 1.13 2.54
CA HIS A 47 1.46 0.22 1.61
C HIS A 47 2.53 -0.60 2.34
N GLY A 48 3.30 0.06 3.21
CA GLY A 48 4.32 -0.60 4.01
C GLY A 48 3.75 -1.67 4.91
N LEU A 49 2.62 -1.39 5.55
CA LEU A 49 1.95 -2.34 6.43
C LEU A 49 1.51 -3.59 5.67
N VAL A 50 0.90 -3.41 4.49
CA VAL A 50 0.49 -4.54 3.65
C VAL A 50 1.69 -5.44 3.35
N ARG A 51 2.78 -4.86 2.92
CA ARG A 51 3.99 -5.61 2.57
C ARG A 51 4.60 -6.30 3.79
N ALA A 52 4.71 -5.58 4.90
CA ALA A 52 5.27 -6.13 6.13
C ALA A 52 4.46 -7.32 6.63
N LEU A 53 3.14 -7.23 6.58
CA LEU A 53 2.26 -8.32 7.01
C LEU A 53 2.40 -9.54 6.09
N ARG A 54 2.50 -9.34 4.77
CA ARG A 54 2.76 -10.45 3.83
C ARG A 54 4.11 -11.11 4.12
N ASP A 55 5.15 -10.31 4.29
CA ASP A 55 6.51 -10.82 4.54
C ASP A 55 6.59 -11.54 5.88
N ALA A 56 5.79 -11.13 6.86
CA ALA A 56 5.69 -11.78 8.16
C ALA A 56 4.81 -13.04 8.14
N GLY A 57 4.22 -13.37 7.00
CA GLY A 57 3.33 -14.54 6.88
C GLY A 57 1.93 -14.33 7.46
N ARG A 58 1.58 -13.11 7.84
CA ARG A 58 0.26 -12.76 8.40
C ARG A 58 -0.68 -12.40 7.26
N LEU A 59 -1.04 -13.40 6.45
CA LEU A 59 -1.64 -13.19 5.14
C LEU A 59 -3.04 -12.58 5.19
N GLU A 60 -3.90 -13.05 6.10
CA GLU A 60 -5.25 -12.50 6.22
C GLU A 60 -5.22 -11.06 6.77
N GLN A 61 -4.28 -10.76 7.65
CA GLN A 61 -4.10 -9.39 8.12
C GLN A 61 -3.62 -8.48 6.98
N ALA A 62 -2.76 -9.00 6.10
CA ALA A 62 -2.32 -8.24 4.92
C ALA A 62 -3.49 -7.92 4.00
N VAL A 63 -4.42 -8.86 3.80
CA VAL A 63 -5.64 -8.60 3.02
C VAL A 63 -6.46 -7.48 3.66
N GLY A 64 -6.65 -7.53 4.98
CA GLY A 64 -7.36 -6.48 5.71
C GLY A 64 -6.72 -5.11 5.55
N ALA A 65 -5.39 -5.05 5.66
CA ALA A 65 -4.64 -3.80 5.47
C ALA A 65 -4.75 -3.29 4.02
N ALA A 66 -4.73 -4.19 3.05
CA ALA A 66 -4.88 -3.82 1.65
C ALA A 66 -6.29 -3.31 1.34
N LEU A 67 -7.32 -3.89 1.96
CA LEU A 67 -8.70 -3.38 1.85
C LEU A 67 -8.79 -1.96 2.40
N ALA A 68 -8.17 -1.69 3.55
CA ALA A 68 -8.13 -0.35 4.14
C ALA A 68 -7.43 0.63 3.18
N LEU A 69 -6.36 0.19 2.53
CA LEU A 69 -5.65 1.01 1.56
C LEU A 69 -6.52 1.34 0.35
N THR A 70 -7.27 0.37 -0.19
CA THR A 70 -8.18 0.65 -1.32
C THR A 70 -9.30 1.59 -0.92
N ALA A 71 -9.74 1.57 0.34
CA ALA A 71 -10.72 2.52 0.84
C ALA A 71 -10.14 3.94 0.95
N LEU A 72 -8.85 4.04 1.29
CA LEU A 72 -8.16 5.32 1.41
C LEU A 72 -7.90 5.94 0.02
N THR A 73 -7.49 5.13 -0.94
CA THR A 73 -7.15 5.58 -2.30
C THR A 73 -7.86 4.71 -3.35
N PRO A 74 -9.21 4.83 -3.46
CA PRO A 74 -10.00 3.93 -4.31
C PRO A 74 -9.70 4.04 -5.81
N GLY A 75 -9.15 5.17 -6.24
CA GLY A 75 -8.78 5.38 -7.65
C GLY A 75 -7.33 5.07 -7.97
N ASP A 76 -6.55 4.62 -7.01
CA ASP A 76 -5.13 4.34 -7.21
C ASP A 76 -4.93 2.88 -7.63
N PRO A 77 -4.44 2.62 -8.84
CA PRO A 77 -4.21 1.23 -9.28
C PRO A 77 -3.23 0.48 -8.38
N LEU A 78 -2.27 1.17 -7.77
CA LEU A 78 -1.29 0.51 -6.88
C LEU A 78 -1.96 -0.09 -5.64
N ALA A 79 -3.00 0.57 -5.10
CA ALA A 79 -3.74 0.03 -3.96
C ALA A 79 -4.44 -1.29 -4.33
N HIS A 80 -5.07 -1.33 -5.50
CA HIS A 80 -5.77 -2.53 -5.98
C HIS A 80 -4.79 -3.64 -6.36
N THR A 81 -3.59 -3.30 -6.84
CA THR A 81 -2.51 -4.27 -7.07
C THR A 81 -2.05 -4.87 -5.75
N ALA A 82 -1.86 -4.04 -4.72
CA ALA A 82 -1.48 -4.52 -3.39
C ALA A 82 -2.54 -5.48 -2.84
N LEU A 83 -3.82 -5.18 -3.04
CA LEU A 83 -4.92 -6.05 -2.64
C LEU A 83 -4.88 -7.37 -3.41
N SER A 84 -4.69 -7.32 -4.72
CA SER A 84 -4.61 -8.53 -5.57
C SER A 84 -3.48 -9.45 -5.10
N ILE A 85 -2.30 -8.91 -4.89
CA ILE A 85 -1.15 -9.70 -4.44
C ILE A 85 -1.42 -10.33 -3.07
N SER A 86 -2.01 -9.57 -2.15
CA SER A 86 -2.32 -10.06 -0.81
C SER A 86 -3.35 -11.18 -0.85
N LEU A 87 -4.40 -11.02 -1.64
CA LEU A 87 -5.44 -12.03 -1.84
C LEU A 87 -4.86 -13.30 -2.49
N GLN A 88 -4.02 -13.13 -3.50
CA GLN A 88 -3.35 -14.24 -4.19
C GLN A 88 -2.49 -15.03 -3.20
N THR A 89 -1.69 -14.33 -2.42
CA THR A 89 -0.78 -14.95 -1.43
C THR A 89 -1.57 -15.68 -0.36
N ALA A 90 -2.73 -15.16 0.03
CA ALA A 90 -3.61 -15.79 1.02
C ALA A 90 -4.48 -16.92 0.43
N GLY A 91 -4.39 -17.16 -0.87
CA GLY A 91 -5.13 -18.24 -1.53
C GLY A 91 -6.51 -17.87 -2.02
N HIS A 92 -6.90 -16.60 -1.94
CA HIS A 92 -8.20 -16.11 -2.41
C HIS A 92 -8.11 -15.72 -3.89
N VAL A 93 -7.93 -16.72 -4.76
CA VAL A 93 -7.60 -16.51 -6.18
C VAL A 93 -8.70 -15.77 -6.96
N PRO A 94 -9.99 -16.15 -6.86
CA PRO A 94 -11.03 -15.42 -7.60
C PRO A 94 -11.11 -13.94 -7.21
N GLU A 95 -11.03 -13.63 -5.92
CA GLU A 95 -11.05 -12.27 -5.43
C GLU A 95 -9.80 -11.50 -5.86
N ALA A 96 -8.64 -12.18 -5.90
CA ALA A 96 -7.39 -11.59 -6.38
C ALA A 96 -7.51 -11.20 -7.85
N GLU A 97 -8.13 -12.03 -8.67
CA GLU A 97 -8.33 -11.75 -10.09
C GLU A 97 -9.25 -10.54 -10.29
N THR A 98 -10.29 -10.41 -9.48
CA THR A 98 -11.19 -9.25 -9.50
C THR A 98 -10.42 -7.96 -9.16
N ALA A 99 -9.60 -8.00 -8.11
CA ALA A 99 -8.79 -6.85 -7.71
C ALA A 99 -7.76 -6.49 -8.80
N ALA A 100 -7.13 -7.49 -9.41
CA ALA A 100 -6.18 -7.27 -10.51
C ALA A 100 -6.86 -6.62 -11.71
N ALA A 101 -8.06 -7.08 -12.05
CA ALA A 101 -8.84 -6.49 -13.15
C ALA A 101 -9.17 -5.02 -12.85
N ARG A 102 -9.52 -4.72 -11.61
CA ARG A 102 -9.80 -3.34 -11.19
C ARG A 102 -8.55 -2.48 -11.32
N ALA A 103 -7.40 -3.00 -10.90
CA ALA A 103 -6.13 -2.28 -11.04
C ALA A 103 -5.84 -1.94 -12.50
N ARG A 104 -6.04 -2.90 -13.41
CA ARG A 104 -5.81 -2.69 -14.85
C ARG A 104 -6.73 -1.61 -15.41
N VAL A 105 -8.01 -1.62 -15.03
CA VAL A 105 -8.96 -0.59 -15.49
C VAL A 105 -8.54 0.78 -14.99
N LEU A 106 -8.14 0.89 -13.71
CA LEU A 106 -7.70 2.15 -13.14
C LEU A 106 -6.41 2.66 -13.78
N GLU A 107 -5.48 1.76 -14.04
CA GLU A 107 -4.23 2.08 -14.72
C GLU A 107 -4.50 2.63 -16.12
N TRP A 108 -5.41 2.00 -16.84
CA TRP A 108 -5.83 2.46 -18.16
C TRP A 108 -6.47 3.84 -18.09
N LYS A 109 -7.34 4.08 -17.09
CA LYS A 109 -7.95 5.41 -16.89
C LYS A 109 -6.91 6.47 -16.62
N VAL A 110 -5.89 6.17 -15.83
CA VAL A 110 -4.80 7.10 -15.55
C VAL A 110 -4.05 7.44 -16.85
N GLN A 111 -3.77 6.43 -17.68
CA GLN A 111 -3.11 6.64 -18.97
C GLN A 111 -3.92 7.53 -19.90
N LEU A 112 -5.25 7.35 -19.93
CA LEU A 112 -6.13 8.16 -20.77
C LEU A 112 -6.21 9.62 -20.29
N GLN A 113 -6.05 9.87 -19.00
CA GLN A 113 -6.08 11.20 -18.43
C GLN A 113 -4.75 11.93 -18.55
N THR A 114 -3.67 11.19 -18.81
CA THR A 114 -2.34 11.77 -18.95
C THR A 114 -2.22 12.35 -20.37
N PRO A 115 -1.85 13.65 -20.51
CA PRO A 115 -1.65 14.23 -21.85
C PRO A 115 -0.57 13.46 -22.61
N PRO A 116 -0.67 13.40 -23.94
CA PRO A 116 0.37 12.78 -24.76
C PRO A 116 1.73 13.41 -24.44
N ASP A 117 2.75 12.58 -24.35
CA ASP A 117 4.10 13.08 -24.13
C ASP A 117 4.55 13.84 -25.37
N GLN A 118 4.84 15.12 -25.20
CA GLN A 118 5.26 16.00 -26.29
C GLN A 118 6.57 15.53 -26.89
N GLY A 119 7.43 14.90 -26.11
CA GLY A 119 8.71 14.40 -26.59
C GLY A 119 8.60 13.21 -27.53
N ASN A 120 7.45 12.55 -27.56
CA ASN A 120 7.21 11.38 -28.41
C ASN A 120 6.54 11.73 -29.72
N LEU A 121 6.22 12.99 -29.93
CA LEU A 121 5.58 13.39 -31.18
C LEU A 121 6.65 13.48 -32.29
N PRO A 122 6.32 12.99 -33.48
CA PRO A 122 7.25 13.09 -34.61
C PRO A 122 7.51 14.53 -35.04
#